data_354e8348c0a2d9f8afb2b441ac1f7949
#
_entry.id   354e8348c0a2d9f8afb2b441ac1f7949
#
_cell.length_a   1.000
_cell.length_b   1.000
_cell.length_c   1.000
_cell.angle_alpha   90.00
_cell.angle_beta   90.00
_cell.angle_gamma   90.00
#
_symmetry.space_group_name_H-M   'P 1'
#
loop_
_entity.id
_entity.type
_entity.pdbx_description
1 polymer ?
#
loop_
_entity_poly.entity_id
_entity_poly.type
_entity_poly.pdbx_seq_one_letter_code
_entity_poly.pdbx_strand_id
1 'polypeptide(L)'
;MTRSILLVVCALVAADARAQVQGTDAPAAPTSSVTTGASSPTDHGQAPTTSRRSETTTFRSGVDLVALNVVVTDADQKYVAGLSPADFAVFEDGIQQDVSFFGATEVPLDLAILLDTSASMTGKMSLVQRAAAGFLSTLRRGDRTTIVDIKDATRVLFPLGDDLAAARAAIMSTTPRGGTALYNGTYLTLKELAKQRRANTDVRRQAIVVLSDGDDTASLISYDDLMDTAKQSGIAIYTITLRSKYLVTLAAQRGHSYFSQSEFGMKALAQETGARSFFPMDIAELPGIYSTIAEELATQYAIGYSSKNPRQDGAYRRVIVRIADRPGIKTRTRAGYLAARSAARAAVTN
;
A
#
# COMPACT_ATOMS: atom_id res chain seq x y z
N MET A 1 10.68 -45.24 -41.21
CA MET A 1 12.07 -45.03 -41.65
C MET A 1 12.40 -43.58 -41.31
N THR A 2 13.23 -43.12 -40.52
CA THR A 2 14.30 -43.54 -39.64
C THR A 2 14.50 -42.42 -38.60
N ARG A 3 14.53 -42.79 -37.34
CA ARG A 3 14.81 -41.90 -36.20
C ARG A 3 16.29 -41.44 -36.24
N SER A 4 16.54 -40.20 -35.87
CA SER A 4 17.88 -39.81 -35.37
C SER A 4 17.72 -38.97 -34.11
N ILE A 5 18.12 -39.60 -33.02
CA ILE A 5 18.24 -39.00 -31.67
C ILE A 5 19.66 -38.41 -31.63
N LEU A 6 19.77 -37.12 -31.31
CA LEU A 6 21.04 -36.47 -31.03
C LEU A 6 21.14 -36.23 -29.52
N LEU A 7 22.02 -36.99 -28.87
CA LEU A 7 22.40 -36.90 -27.48
C LEU A 7 23.54 -35.85 -27.38
N VAL A 8 23.31 -34.78 -26.61
CA VAL A 8 24.38 -33.83 -26.25
C VAL A 8 24.76 -34.06 -24.79
N VAL A 9 25.97 -34.52 -24.60
CA VAL A 9 26.62 -34.74 -23.30
C VAL A 9 27.15 -33.39 -22.81
N CYS A 10 26.73 -32.92 -21.66
CA CYS A 10 27.35 -31.81 -20.94
C CYS A 10 28.45 -32.33 -20.03
N ALA A 11 29.70 -31.93 -20.28
CA ALA A 11 30.82 -32.13 -19.40
C ALA A 11 30.88 -31.04 -18.32
N LEU A 12 30.92 -31.48 -17.07
CA LEU A 12 31.23 -30.62 -15.90
C LEU A 12 32.75 -30.37 -15.88
N VAL A 13 33.14 -29.11 -15.75
CA VAL A 13 34.47 -28.71 -15.32
C VAL A 13 34.32 -27.99 -13.97
N ALA A 14 34.80 -28.66 -12.93
CA ALA A 14 35.01 -28.07 -11.61
C ALA A 14 36.36 -27.36 -11.59
N ALA A 15 36.44 -26.13 -11.18
CA ALA A 15 37.68 -25.42 -10.88
C ALA A 15 37.69 -25.01 -9.40
N ASP A 16 38.51 -25.68 -8.62
CA ASP A 16 38.91 -25.31 -7.27
C ASP A 16 39.81 -24.07 -7.32
N ALA A 17 39.49 -23.03 -6.56
CA ALA A 17 40.43 -21.96 -6.24
C ALA A 17 40.47 -21.77 -4.71
N ARG A 18 41.49 -22.35 -4.10
CA ARG A 18 41.95 -22.01 -2.75
C ARG A 18 42.69 -20.67 -2.83
N ALA A 19 42.30 -19.72 -1.99
CA ALA A 19 43.10 -18.53 -1.68
C ALA A 19 43.39 -18.48 -0.17
N GLN A 20 44.68 -18.31 0.11
CA GLN A 20 45.33 -18.34 1.40
C GLN A 20 44.99 -17.11 2.25
N VAL A 21 44.88 -17.39 3.56
CA VAL A 21 44.91 -16.43 4.65
C VAL A 21 46.35 -15.92 4.85
N GLN A 22 46.53 -14.62 4.83
CA GLN A 22 47.68 -13.95 5.46
C GLN A 22 47.16 -12.93 6.48
N GLY A 23 47.58 -13.15 7.74
CA GLY A 23 47.36 -12.24 8.83
C GLY A 23 48.42 -11.14 8.86
N THR A 24 48.06 -9.98 9.33
CA THR A 24 48.97 -9.00 9.92
C THR A 24 48.29 -8.19 11.00
N ASP A 25 48.81 -8.35 12.20
CA ASP A 25 49.09 -7.44 13.29
C ASP A 25 48.12 -6.30 13.66
N ALA A 26 47.66 -6.41 14.91
CA ALA A 26 47.15 -5.32 15.72
C ALA A 26 48.28 -4.51 16.36
N PRO A 27 48.10 -3.24 16.68
CA PRO A 27 48.83 -2.63 17.81
C PRO A 27 47.93 -2.16 18.95
N ALA A 28 48.52 -2.34 20.10
CA ALA A 28 48.18 -2.16 21.47
C ALA A 28 47.54 -0.83 21.90
N ALA A 29 46.78 -0.95 22.99
CA ALA A 29 46.30 0.12 23.84
C ALA A 29 47.40 0.73 24.73
N PRO A 30 47.31 1.99 25.17
CA PRO A 30 48.06 2.45 26.33
C PRO A 30 47.18 2.53 27.57
N THR A 31 47.72 1.89 28.61
CA THR A 31 47.37 2.06 30.04
C THR A 31 47.91 3.38 30.60
N SER A 32 47.18 4.03 31.48
CA SER A 32 47.69 4.99 32.50
C SER A 32 46.66 5.05 33.61
N SER A 33 46.92 4.54 34.69
CA SER A 33 47.64 4.85 35.95
C SER A 33 46.77 5.61 36.95
N VAL A 34 46.61 4.91 38.05
CA VAL A 34 46.02 5.21 39.36
C VAL A 34 46.72 6.39 40.00
N THR A 35 45.97 7.26 40.72
CA THR A 35 46.49 8.02 41.84
C THR A 35 45.44 8.04 42.95
N THR A 36 45.89 7.48 44.07
CA THR A 36 45.27 7.42 45.37
C THR A 36 45.31 8.76 46.10
N GLY A 37 44.25 9.11 46.77
CA GLY A 37 44.21 10.19 47.77
C GLY A 37 43.11 9.92 48.77
N ALA A 38 43.53 9.47 49.97
CA ALA A 38 42.70 9.20 51.12
C ALA A 38 42.47 10.45 51.98
N SER A 39 41.25 10.61 52.48
CA SER A 39 40.99 11.12 53.83
C SER A 39 39.51 11.02 54.20
N SER A 40 39.18 10.29 55.20
CA SER A 40 37.95 10.28 56.00
C SER A 40 38.22 11.06 57.34
N PRO A 41 37.27 11.25 58.24
CA PRO A 41 35.82 11.12 58.27
C PRO A 41 35.10 12.33 58.94
N THR A 42 33.80 12.44 58.78
CA THR A 42 32.92 12.82 59.92
C THR A 42 31.45 12.43 59.63
N ASP A 43 30.94 11.80 60.62
CA ASP A 43 29.64 11.29 60.95
C ASP A 43 28.58 12.42 61.06
N HIS A 44 27.40 12.24 60.47
CA HIS A 44 26.08 12.65 60.96
C HIS A 44 24.96 11.92 60.25
N GLY A 45 24.26 11.11 61.04
CA GLY A 45 23.12 10.34 60.59
C GLY A 45 21.95 11.19 60.09
N GLN A 46 21.35 10.73 59.00
CA GLN A 46 19.96 11.04 58.62
C GLN A 46 19.32 9.83 57.96
N ALA A 47 18.10 9.54 58.38
CA ALA A 47 17.27 8.41 57.97
C ALA A 47 16.98 8.34 56.45
N PRO A 48 16.68 7.16 55.90
CA PRO A 48 16.40 7.01 54.49
C PRO A 48 14.99 7.52 54.15
N THR A 49 14.90 8.66 53.51
CA THR A 49 13.71 9.09 52.81
C THR A 49 13.57 8.24 51.53
N THR A 50 12.66 7.29 51.58
CA THR A 50 12.18 6.58 50.38
C THR A 50 11.52 7.58 49.43
N SER A 51 12.30 8.06 48.47
CA SER A 51 11.78 8.77 47.30
C SER A 51 10.96 7.78 46.48
N ARG A 52 9.64 7.79 46.67
CA ARG A 52 8.70 7.20 45.72
C ARG A 52 8.90 7.89 44.37
N ARG A 53 9.62 7.22 43.49
CA ARG A 53 9.67 7.58 42.08
C ARG A 53 8.25 7.48 41.57
N SER A 54 7.56 8.60 41.40
CA SER A 54 6.30 8.67 40.70
C SER A 54 6.58 8.21 39.27
N GLU A 55 6.23 6.96 38.97
CA GLU A 55 6.08 6.51 37.58
C GLU A 55 4.95 7.31 37.01
N THR A 56 5.28 8.36 36.27
CA THR A 56 4.34 9.08 35.43
C THR A 56 3.95 8.11 34.32
N THR A 57 2.88 7.38 34.57
CA THR A 57 2.21 6.58 33.53
C THR A 57 1.70 7.57 32.50
N THR A 58 2.49 7.80 31.47
CA THR A 58 2.09 8.58 30.31
C THR A 58 1.05 7.74 29.58
N PHE A 59 -0.23 7.96 29.88
CA PHE A 59 -1.32 7.48 29.06
C PHE A 59 -1.21 8.20 27.72
N ARG A 60 -0.59 7.59 26.74
CA ARG A 60 -0.80 7.94 25.33
C ARG A 60 -2.21 7.46 24.98
N SER A 61 -3.20 8.28 25.21
CA SER A 61 -4.53 8.14 24.65
C SER A 61 -4.43 8.48 23.17
N GLY A 62 -3.82 7.58 22.40
CA GLY A 62 -3.96 7.58 20.94
C GLY A 62 -5.32 7.03 20.65
N VAL A 63 -6.31 7.89 20.44
CA VAL A 63 -7.59 7.47 19.88
C VAL A 63 -7.29 7.01 18.45
N ASP A 64 -7.36 5.70 18.20
CA ASP A 64 -7.19 5.13 16.87
C ASP A 64 -8.36 5.56 16.00
N LEU A 65 -8.14 6.56 15.15
CA LEU A 65 -9.13 7.04 14.20
C LEU A 65 -9.23 6.07 13.04
N VAL A 66 -10.41 5.50 12.84
CA VAL A 66 -10.73 4.69 11.66
C VAL A 66 -11.09 5.62 10.51
N ALA A 67 -10.19 5.76 9.55
CA ALA A 67 -10.38 6.60 8.37
C ALA A 67 -11.04 5.82 7.23
N LEU A 68 -12.05 6.43 6.59
CA LEU A 68 -12.78 5.89 5.44
C LEU A 68 -12.71 6.89 4.29
N ASN A 69 -12.42 6.39 3.10
CA ASN A 69 -12.68 7.10 1.85
C ASN A 69 -14.02 6.60 1.32
N VAL A 70 -14.99 7.49 1.16
CA VAL A 70 -16.36 7.14 0.76
C VAL A 70 -16.68 7.78 -0.58
N VAL A 71 -17.00 6.95 -1.56
CA VAL A 71 -17.56 7.37 -2.84
C VAL A 71 -19.08 7.31 -2.74
N VAL A 72 -19.76 8.34 -3.20
CA VAL A 72 -21.23 8.41 -3.23
C VAL A 72 -21.69 8.61 -4.66
N THR A 73 -22.58 7.76 -5.14
CA THR A 73 -23.17 7.83 -6.48
C THR A 73 -24.67 7.75 -6.44
N ASP A 74 -25.33 8.38 -7.40
CA ASP A 74 -26.77 8.23 -7.64
C ASP A 74 -27.11 6.94 -8.41
N ALA A 75 -28.37 6.78 -8.77
CA ALA A 75 -28.86 5.65 -9.54
C ALA A 75 -28.22 5.56 -10.95
N ASP A 76 -27.85 6.69 -11.53
CA ASP A 76 -27.20 6.82 -12.83
C ASP A 76 -25.66 6.70 -12.75
N GLN A 77 -25.14 6.33 -11.57
CA GLN A 77 -23.69 6.21 -11.26
C GLN A 77 -22.91 7.54 -11.33
N LYS A 78 -23.59 8.68 -11.27
CA LYS A 78 -22.95 9.99 -11.18
C LYS A 78 -22.53 10.25 -9.73
N TYR A 79 -21.37 10.87 -9.56
CA TYR A 79 -20.88 11.23 -8.22
C TYR A 79 -21.74 12.32 -7.60
N VAL A 80 -22.11 12.13 -6.33
CA VAL A 80 -22.91 13.07 -5.56
C VAL A 80 -21.99 13.90 -4.68
N ALA A 81 -21.95 15.20 -4.94
CA ALA A 81 -21.19 16.19 -4.15
C ALA A 81 -22.11 16.96 -3.20
N GLY A 82 -21.51 17.75 -2.28
CA GLY A 82 -22.26 18.68 -1.41
C GLY A 82 -22.97 18.02 -0.24
N LEU A 83 -22.63 16.77 0.11
CA LEU A 83 -23.15 16.12 1.32
C LEU A 83 -22.44 16.66 2.56
N SER A 84 -23.16 16.72 3.67
CA SER A 84 -22.69 17.12 5.01
C SER A 84 -22.44 15.89 5.89
N PRO A 85 -21.76 16.03 7.03
CA PRO A 85 -21.59 14.92 7.98
C PRO A 85 -22.89 14.28 8.43
N ALA A 86 -23.96 15.07 8.56
CA ALA A 86 -25.27 14.60 9.00
C ALA A 86 -25.97 13.68 7.99
N ASP A 87 -25.57 13.75 6.71
CA ASP A 87 -26.09 12.85 5.68
C ASP A 87 -25.55 11.42 5.81
N PHE A 88 -24.47 11.21 6.57
CA PHE A 88 -23.77 9.90 6.65
C PHE A 88 -24.10 9.15 7.94
N ALA A 89 -24.54 7.91 7.80
CA ALA A 89 -24.65 6.95 8.89
C ALA A 89 -23.57 5.86 8.72
N VAL A 90 -22.62 5.80 9.65
CA VAL A 90 -21.52 4.84 9.66
C VAL A 90 -21.82 3.73 10.65
N PHE A 91 -21.65 2.48 10.24
CA PHE A 91 -21.86 1.30 11.09
C PHE A 91 -20.59 0.44 11.09
N GLU A 92 -20.17 0.00 12.27
CA GLU A 92 -19.14 -1.01 12.48
C GLU A 92 -19.77 -2.22 13.17
N ASP A 93 -19.67 -3.40 12.55
CA ASP A 93 -20.28 -4.65 13.03
C ASP A 93 -21.78 -4.49 13.42
N GLY A 94 -22.50 -3.62 12.69
CA GLY A 94 -23.91 -3.29 12.93
C GLY A 94 -24.18 -2.21 13.97
N ILE A 95 -23.16 -1.73 14.67
CA ILE A 95 -23.25 -0.65 15.68
C ILE A 95 -22.96 0.69 15.01
N GLN A 96 -23.89 1.65 15.14
CA GLN A 96 -23.69 2.99 14.61
C GLN A 96 -22.54 3.72 15.33
N GLN A 97 -21.67 4.33 14.56
CA GLN A 97 -20.51 5.09 15.01
C GLN A 97 -20.73 6.58 14.85
N ASP A 98 -20.08 7.38 15.71
CA ASP A 98 -20.15 8.83 15.66
C ASP A 98 -19.01 9.35 14.76
N VAL A 99 -19.37 10.11 13.73
CA VAL A 99 -18.38 10.73 12.82
C VAL A 99 -17.66 11.83 13.59
N SER A 100 -16.36 11.66 13.80
CA SER A 100 -15.50 12.62 14.52
C SER A 100 -14.66 13.48 13.58
N PHE A 101 -14.49 13.05 12.33
CA PHE A 101 -13.82 13.79 11.27
C PHE A 101 -14.60 13.69 9.97
N PHE A 102 -14.75 14.81 9.28
CA PHE A 102 -15.36 14.87 7.95
C PHE A 102 -14.59 15.86 7.08
N GLY A 103 -14.17 15.40 5.91
CA GLY A 103 -13.55 16.21 4.87
C GLY A 103 -14.18 15.90 3.53
N ALA A 104 -14.64 16.91 2.84
CA ALA A 104 -15.06 16.80 1.45
C ALA A 104 -13.82 16.87 0.54
N THR A 105 -13.95 17.45 -0.63
CA THR A 105 -12.93 17.49 -1.70
C THR A 105 -11.62 18.20 -1.37
N GLU A 106 -11.51 18.85 -0.22
CA GLU A 106 -10.35 19.69 0.16
C GLU A 106 -9.19 18.91 0.80
N VAL A 107 -9.42 17.64 1.21
CA VAL A 107 -8.36 16.85 1.84
C VAL A 107 -7.32 16.44 0.77
N PRO A 108 -6.04 16.85 0.93
CA PRO A 108 -4.99 16.54 -0.03
C PRO A 108 -4.77 15.04 -0.21
N LEU A 109 -4.26 14.65 -1.38
CA LEU A 109 -4.05 13.26 -1.78
C LEU A 109 -2.55 12.92 -1.84
N ASP A 110 -2.19 11.76 -1.29
CA ASP A 110 -0.93 11.06 -1.58
C ASP A 110 -1.24 9.90 -2.51
N LEU A 111 -0.78 9.97 -3.74
CA LEU A 111 -1.06 9.01 -4.80
C LEU A 111 0.21 8.22 -5.15
N ALA A 112 0.15 6.89 -5.06
CA ALA A 112 1.18 6.04 -5.65
C ALA A 112 0.71 5.49 -7.00
N ILE A 113 1.54 5.65 -8.02
CA ILE A 113 1.33 5.06 -9.35
C ILE A 113 2.35 3.94 -9.51
N LEU A 114 1.86 2.71 -9.57
CA LEU A 114 2.63 1.50 -9.75
C LEU A 114 2.49 1.02 -11.18
N LEU A 115 3.60 0.95 -11.88
CA LEU A 115 3.65 0.54 -13.28
C LEU A 115 4.39 -0.79 -13.40
N ASP A 116 3.69 -1.78 -13.88
CA ASP A 116 4.31 -3.02 -14.34
C ASP A 116 5.12 -2.70 -15.61
N THR A 117 6.41 -2.95 -15.52
CA THR A 117 7.35 -2.79 -16.62
C THR A 117 8.10 -4.10 -16.90
N SER A 118 7.40 -5.23 -16.70
CA SER A 118 7.87 -6.56 -17.07
C SER A 118 8.01 -6.70 -18.60
N ALA A 119 8.63 -7.78 -19.04
CA ALA A 119 8.90 -8.02 -20.46
C ALA A 119 7.62 -8.10 -21.32
N SER A 120 6.47 -8.54 -20.76
CA SER A 120 5.17 -8.60 -21.42
C SER A 120 4.63 -7.22 -21.84
N MET A 121 5.11 -6.15 -21.19
CA MET A 121 4.73 -4.77 -21.49
C MET A 121 5.45 -4.14 -22.69
N THR A 122 6.41 -4.84 -23.33
CA THR A 122 7.30 -4.27 -24.36
C THR A 122 6.54 -3.52 -25.45
N GLY A 123 5.50 -4.10 -26.02
CA GLY A 123 4.72 -3.45 -27.10
C GLY A 123 3.70 -2.42 -26.64
N LYS A 124 3.53 -2.27 -25.33
CA LYS A 124 2.46 -1.45 -24.70
C LYS A 124 3.02 -0.20 -24.01
N MET A 125 4.31 -0.22 -23.67
CA MET A 125 4.92 0.73 -22.73
C MET A 125 4.75 2.19 -23.11
N SER A 126 4.92 2.56 -24.38
CA SER A 126 4.79 3.95 -24.83
C SER A 126 3.38 4.53 -24.63
N LEU A 127 2.33 3.71 -24.75
CA LEU A 127 0.95 4.13 -24.51
C LEU A 127 0.67 4.22 -23.01
N VAL A 128 1.17 3.25 -22.21
CA VAL A 128 1.08 3.27 -20.76
C VAL A 128 1.74 4.51 -20.18
N GLN A 129 2.96 4.81 -20.61
CA GLN A 129 3.70 6.00 -20.18
C GLN A 129 2.93 7.30 -20.46
N ARG A 130 2.38 7.44 -21.68
CA ARG A 130 1.60 8.63 -22.01
C ARG A 130 0.31 8.74 -21.20
N ALA A 131 -0.39 7.64 -20.98
CA ALA A 131 -1.63 7.63 -20.21
C ALA A 131 -1.35 7.94 -18.73
N ALA A 132 -0.34 7.31 -18.11
CA ALA A 132 0.06 7.58 -16.73
C ALA A 132 0.59 9.02 -16.55
N ALA A 133 1.36 9.53 -17.52
CA ALA A 133 1.82 10.93 -17.50
C ALA A 133 0.66 11.92 -17.68
N GLY A 134 -0.38 11.56 -18.44
CA GLY A 134 -1.62 12.33 -18.53
C GLY A 134 -2.40 12.36 -17.21
N PHE A 135 -2.43 11.24 -16.50
CA PHE A 135 -3.06 11.15 -15.19
C PHE A 135 -2.44 12.09 -14.15
N LEU A 136 -1.11 12.29 -14.17
CA LEU A 136 -0.46 13.26 -13.29
C LEU A 136 -1.02 14.69 -13.44
N SER A 137 -1.51 15.05 -14.62
CA SER A 137 -2.07 16.39 -14.88
C SER A 137 -3.41 16.62 -14.17
N THR A 138 -4.04 15.59 -13.63
CA THR A 138 -5.30 15.68 -12.86
C THR A 138 -5.07 15.97 -11.37
N LEU A 139 -3.82 15.85 -10.90
CA LEU A 139 -3.46 16.14 -9.51
C LEU A 139 -3.58 17.64 -9.23
N ARG A 140 -4.07 17.95 -8.03
CA ARG A 140 -4.33 19.31 -7.58
C ARG A 140 -3.12 19.86 -6.82
N ARG A 141 -3.11 21.16 -6.63
CA ARG A 141 -2.12 21.80 -5.75
C ARG A 141 -2.25 21.23 -4.32
N GLY A 142 -1.13 20.78 -3.75
CA GLY A 142 -1.07 20.14 -2.44
C GLY A 142 -1.15 18.60 -2.49
N ASP A 143 -1.55 17.99 -3.62
CA ASP A 143 -1.42 16.56 -3.83
C ASP A 143 0.05 16.18 -4.03
N ARG A 144 0.41 14.98 -3.61
CA ARG A 144 1.75 14.40 -3.83
C ARG A 144 1.62 13.08 -4.55
N THR A 145 2.65 12.73 -5.30
CA THR A 145 2.71 11.44 -5.99
C THR A 145 4.02 10.74 -5.76
N THR A 146 4.03 9.42 -5.87
CA THR A 146 5.22 8.58 -5.99
C THR A 146 5.06 7.65 -7.19
N ILE A 147 6.16 7.40 -7.91
CA ILE A 147 6.19 6.52 -9.07
C ILE A 147 7.01 5.28 -8.72
N VAL A 148 6.40 4.13 -8.85
CA VAL A 148 6.99 2.84 -8.51
C VAL A 148 7.02 1.94 -9.74
N ASP A 149 8.18 1.41 -10.04
CA ASP A 149 8.46 0.48 -11.11
C ASP A 149 8.41 -0.97 -10.58
N ILE A 150 7.57 -1.80 -11.18
CA ILE A 150 7.40 -3.20 -10.81
C ILE A 150 8.00 -4.08 -11.90
N LYS A 151 9.04 -4.84 -11.51
CA LYS A 151 9.71 -5.87 -12.31
C LYS A 151 10.05 -7.05 -11.42
N ASP A 152 11.17 -7.75 -11.68
CA ASP A 152 11.75 -8.73 -10.77
C ASP A 152 12.01 -8.14 -9.37
N ALA A 153 12.25 -6.84 -9.30
CA ALA A 153 12.39 -6.06 -8.07
C ALA A 153 11.61 -4.75 -8.17
N THR A 154 11.05 -4.35 -7.04
CA THR A 154 10.36 -3.06 -6.90
C THR A 154 11.35 -1.92 -6.77
N ARG A 155 11.14 -0.83 -7.52
CA ARG A 155 11.97 0.38 -7.46
C ARG A 155 11.11 1.63 -7.36
N VAL A 156 11.40 2.49 -6.40
CA VAL A 156 10.83 3.83 -6.35
C VAL A 156 11.63 4.70 -7.33
N LEU A 157 11.01 5.10 -8.42
CA LEU A 157 11.61 5.98 -9.43
C LEU A 157 11.49 7.45 -9.07
N PHE A 158 10.39 7.81 -8.42
CA PHE A 158 10.16 9.13 -7.87
C PHE A 158 9.59 8.97 -6.45
N PRO A 159 10.26 9.47 -5.41
CA PRO A 159 9.77 9.42 -4.04
C PRO A 159 8.53 10.31 -3.88
N LEU A 160 7.75 10.11 -2.81
CA LEU A 160 6.54 10.87 -2.58
C LEU A 160 6.82 12.38 -2.51
N GLY A 161 6.33 13.13 -3.48
CA GLY A 161 6.57 14.56 -3.67
C GLY A 161 5.55 15.20 -4.59
N ASP A 162 5.66 16.52 -4.79
CA ASP A 162 4.75 17.34 -5.59
C ASP A 162 5.38 17.86 -6.89
N ASP A 163 6.62 17.50 -7.19
CA ASP A 163 7.27 17.81 -8.48
C ASP A 163 6.72 16.89 -9.59
N LEU A 164 5.63 17.34 -10.21
CA LEU A 164 4.98 16.60 -11.29
C LEU A 164 5.84 16.48 -12.55
N ALA A 165 6.80 17.41 -12.77
CA ALA A 165 7.70 17.32 -13.92
C ALA A 165 8.72 16.17 -13.71
N ALA A 166 9.31 16.06 -12.52
CA ALA A 166 10.18 14.96 -12.16
C ALA A 166 9.43 13.61 -12.13
N ALA A 167 8.20 13.58 -11.60
CA ALA A 167 7.35 12.39 -11.64
C ALA A 167 7.04 11.93 -13.08
N ARG A 168 6.74 12.87 -13.98
CA ARG A 168 6.55 12.60 -15.41
C ARG A 168 7.81 12.04 -16.05
N ALA A 169 8.97 12.64 -15.78
CA ALA A 169 10.25 12.14 -16.29
C ALA A 169 10.53 10.71 -15.80
N ALA A 170 10.22 10.41 -14.53
CA ALA A 170 10.35 9.07 -13.97
C ALA A 170 9.46 8.04 -14.73
N ILE A 171 8.19 8.38 -15.01
CA ILE A 171 7.31 7.51 -15.83
C ILE A 171 7.93 7.27 -17.20
N MET A 172 8.38 8.33 -17.88
CA MET A 172 8.93 8.23 -19.23
C MET A 172 10.27 7.49 -19.31
N SER A 173 10.99 7.35 -18.19
CA SER A 173 12.25 6.61 -18.10
C SER A 173 12.08 5.09 -17.96
N THR A 174 10.86 4.60 -17.72
CA THR A 174 10.60 3.17 -17.53
C THR A 174 10.90 2.38 -18.80
N THR A 175 11.51 1.20 -18.64
CA THR A 175 11.83 0.30 -19.75
C THR A 175 11.40 -1.12 -19.42
N PRO A 176 10.66 -1.81 -20.32
CA PRO A 176 10.13 -3.14 -20.04
C PRO A 176 11.24 -4.20 -20.06
N ARG A 177 11.29 -5.03 -19.00
CA ARG A 177 12.19 -6.19 -18.89
C ARG A 177 11.86 -7.05 -17.66
N GLY A 178 12.31 -8.30 -17.65
CA GLY A 178 12.22 -9.21 -16.49
C GLY A 178 10.81 -9.72 -16.21
N GLY A 179 10.60 -10.23 -15.01
CA GLY A 179 9.33 -10.72 -14.49
C GLY A 179 8.50 -9.64 -13.82
N THR A 180 7.45 -10.05 -13.09
CA THR A 180 6.48 -9.15 -12.43
C THR A 180 6.40 -9.49 -10.94
N ALA A 181 6.94 -8.63 -10.06
CA ALA A 181 6.80 -8.73 -8.60
C ALA A 181 5.67 -7.82 -8.10
N LEU A 182 4.45 -8.09 -8.56
CA LEU A 182 3.26 -7.25 -8.36
C LEU A 182 2.87 -7.14 -6.88
N TYR A 183 2.84 -8.29 -6.18
CA TYR A 183 2.47 -8.31 -4.77
C TYR A 183 3.54 -7.64 -3.91
N ASN A 184 4.82 -7.89 -4.16
CA ASN A 184 5.91 -7.20 -3.47
C ASN A 184 5.82 -5.68 -3.66
N GLY A 185 5.64 -5.22 -4.90
CA GLY A 185 5.55 -3.79 -5.24
C GLY A 185 4.41 -3.10 -4.51
N THR A 186 3.23 -3.70 -4.55
CA THR A 186 2.04 -3.18 -3.88
C THR A 186 2.21 -3.19 -2.35
N TYR A 187 2.73 -4.28 -1.79
CA TYR A 187 2.99 -4.42 -0.35
C TYR A 187 3.98 -3.36 0.17
N LEU A 188 5.12 -3.21 -0.49
CA LEU A 188 6.14 -2.22 -0.09
C LEU A 188 5.60 -0.79 -0.17
N THR A 189 4.81 -0.50 -1.21
CA THR A 189 4.17 0.82 -1.35
C THR A 189 3.14 1.08 -0.25
N LEU A 190 2.33 0.09 0.12
CA LEU A 190 1.42 0.19 1.26
C LEU A 190 2.16 0.50 2.56
N LYS A 191 3.26 -0.19 2.83
CA LYS A 191 4.09 0.04 4.03
C LYS A 191 4.69 1.43 4.04
N GLU A 192 5.19 1.91 2.91
CA GLU A 192 5.78 3.24 2.82
C GLU A 192 4.73 4.35 3.01
N LEU A 193 3.57 4.27 2.33
CA LEU A 193 2.50 5.24 2.52
C LEU A 193 1.96 5.24 3.96
N ALA A 194 1.82 4.07 4.58
CA ALA A 194 1.41 3.96 5.98
C ALA A 194 2.44 4.59 6.94
N LYS A 195 3.74 4.47 6.65
CA LYS A 195 4.83 5.11 7.39
C LYS A 195 4.76 6.64 7.24
N GLN A 196 4.56 7.15 6.02
CA GLN A 196 4.41 8.58 5.74
C GLN A 196 3.22 9.18 6.49
N ARG A 197 2.09 8.47 6.56
CA ARG A 197 0.92 8.91 7.33
C ARG A 197 1.20 9.07 8.83
N ARG A 198 2.00 8.17 9.41
CA ARG A 198 2.38 8.24 10.84
C ARG A 198 3.39 9.35 11.13
N ALA A 199 4.20 9.72 10.16
CA ALA A 199 5.19 10.78 10.29
C ALA A 199 4.62 12.19 10.14
N ASN A 200 3.47 12.32 9.47
CA ASN A 200 2.81 13.61 9.21
C ASN A 200 1.68 13.86 10.20
N THR A 201 1.51 15.10 10.60
CA THR A 201 0.39 15.56 11.43
C THR A 201 -0.87 15.88 10.61
N ASP A 202 -0.69 16.15 9.31
CA ASP A 202 -1.78 16.53 8.42
C ASP A 202 -2.59 15.31 7.99
N VAL A 203 -3.91 15.46 8.01
CA VAL A 203 -4.82 14.46 7.48
C VAL A 203 -4.75 14.49 5.95
N ARG A 204 -4.32 13.39 5.34
CA ARG A 204 -4.21 13.23 3.88
C ARG A 204 -4.91 11.94 3.46
N ARG A 205 -5.58 11.99 2.32
CA ARG A 205 -6.09 10.77 1.66
C ARG A 205 -4.93 10.03 1.02
N GLN A 206 -5.01 8.72 0.98
CA GLN A 206 -3.98 7.89 0.35
C GLN A 206 -4.63 6.92 -0.63
N ALA A 207 -4.06 6.81 -1.82
CA ALA A 207 -4.50 5.86 -2.84
C ALA A 207 -3.31 5.29 -3.61
N ILE A 208 -3.51 4.09 -4.12
CA ILE A 208 -2.59 3.41 -5.03
C ILE A 208 -3.34 3.12 -6.33
N VAL A 209 -2.71 3.36 -7.46
CA VAL A 209 -3.17 2.89 -8.78
C VAL A 209 -2.12 1.93 -9.32
N VAL A 210 -2.51 0.67 -9.51
CA VAL A 210 -1.65 -0.40 -10.02
C VAL A 210 -2.07 -0.74 -11.44
N LEU A 211 -1.12 -0.70 -12.37
CA LEU A 211 -1.32 -1.14 -13.74
C LEU A 211 -0.39 -2.32 -14.04
N SER A 212 -0.98 -3.45 -14.46
CA SER A 212 -0.27 -4.66 -14.88
C SER A 212 -1.00 -5.34 -16.05
N ASP A 213 -0.31 -6.18 -16.80
CA ASP A 213 -0.90 -7.01 -17.87
C ASP A 213 -0.79 -8.51 -17.61
N GLY A 214 -0.31 -8.91 -16.43
CA GLY A 214 -0.02 -10.31 -16.17
C GLY A 214 -0.15 -10.73 -14.72
N ASP A 215 0.18 -12.01 -14.54
CA ASP A 215 0.22 -12.64 -13.24
C ASP A 215 1.50 -12.25 -12.49
N ASP A 216 1.44 -12.30 -11.17
CA ASP A 216 2.63 -12.21 -10.34
C ASP A 216 3.54 -13.41 -10.58
N THR A 217 4.79 -13.16 -10.95
CA THR A 217 5.76 -14.20 -11.29
C THR A 217 7.05 -14.16 -10.47
N ALA A 218 7.25 -13.09 -9.70
CA ALA A 218 8.52 -12.85 -9.03
C ALA A 218 8.39 -12.33 -7.57
N SER A 219 7.18 -12.24 -7.02
CA SER A 219 7.00 -11.84 -5.64
C SER A 219 7.42 -12.94 -4.66
N LEU A 220 7.99 -12.52 -3.54
CA LEU A 220 8.36 -13.39 -2.42
C LEU A 220 7.24 -13.48 -1.38
N ILE A 221 6.38 -12.45 -1.29
CA ILE A 221 5.23 -12.45 -0.40
C ILE A 221 4.02 -13.12 -1.07
N SER A 222 3.13 -13.65 -0.24
CA SER A 222 1.89 -14.25 -0.72
C SER A 222 0.83 -13.18 -1.03
N TYR A 223 -0.18 -13.56 -1.81
CA TYR A 223 -1.37 -12.74 -2.01
C TYR A 223 -2.11 -12.45 -0.70
N ASP A 224 -2.16 -13.42 0.22
CA ASP A 224 -2.82 -13.28 1.51
C ASP A 224 -2.12 -12.24 2.40
N ASP A 225 -0.78 -12.23 2.44
CA ASP A 225 -0.02 -11.21 3.16
C ASP A 225 -0.25 -9.79 2.60
N LEU A 226 -0.34 -9.69 1.27
CA LEU A 226 -0.71 -8.43 0.61
C LEU A 226 -2.12 -8.01 1.02
N MET A 227 -3.09 -8.91 0.96
CA MET A 227 -4.50 -8.64 1.29
C MET A 227 -4.66 -8.20 2.75
N ASP A 228 -4.01 -8.87 3.68
CA ASP A 228 -4.04 -8.52 5.10
C ASP A 228 -3.43 -7.13 5.35
N THR A 229 -2.31 -6.84 4.68
CA THR A 229 -1.69 -5.52 4.75
C THR A 229 -2.59 -4.43 4.16
N ALA A 230 -3.26 -4.70 3.05
CA ALA A 230 -4.21 -3.78 2.42
C ALA A 230 -5.39 -3.47 3.35
N LYS A 231 -5.98 -4.50 3.98
CA LYS A 231 -7.08 -4.36 4.97
C LYS A 231 -6.66 -3.54 6.19
N GLN A 232 -5.41 -3.66 6.64
CA GLN A 232 -4.88 -2.88 7.76
C GLN A 232 -4.56 -1.43 7.39
N SER A 233 -4.16 -1.18 6.15
CA SER A 233 -3.65 0.12 5.72
C SER A 233 -4.71 1.22 5.65
N GLY A 234 -5.94 0.87 5.25
CA GLY A 234 -7.00 1.83 4.92
C GLY A 234 -6.73 2.64 3.65
N ILE A 235 -5.78 2.21 2.81
CA ILE A 235 -5.41 2.84 1.55
C ILE A 235 -6.25 2.24 0.42
N ALA A 236 -6.87 3.07 -0.40
CA ALA A 236 -7.65 2.62 -1.56
C ALA A 236 -6.71 2.14 -2.68
N ILE A 237 -6.94 0.93 -3.23
CA ILE A 237 -6.10 0.35 -4.27
C ILE A 237 -6.92 0.16 -5.54
N TYR A 238 -6.74 1.05 -6.51
CA TYR A 238 -7.30 0.92 -7.86
C TYR A 238 -6.42 0.00 -8.67
N THR A 239 -7.03 -0.92 -9.40
CA THR A 239 -6.31 -1.89 -10.22
C THR A 239 -6.73 -1.80 -11.67
N ILE A 240 -5.76 -1.79 -12.58
CA ILE A 240 -5.96 -1.79 -14.03
C ILE A 240 -5.20 -3.00 -14.56
N THR A 241 -5.93 -4.03 -15.00
CA THR A 241 -5.35 -5.26 -15.55
C THR A 241 -5.63 -5.34 -17.05
N LEU A 242 -4.57 -5.17 -17.84
CA LEU A 242 -4.67 -5.25 -19.31
C LEU A 242 -4.94 -6.69 -19.73
N ARG A 243 -6.08 -6.94 -20.33
CA ARG A 243 -6.51 -8.29 -20.75
C ARG A 243 -5.91 -8.71 -22.06
N SER A 244 -5.64 -10.01 -22.21
CA SER A 244 -5.29 -10.59 -23.49
C SER A 244 -6.53 -10.73 -24.38
N LYS A 245 -6.61 -9.94 -25.45
CA LYS A 245 -7.70 -10.08 -26.47
C LYS A 245 -7.81 -11.51 -26.98
N TYR A 246 -6.68 -12.17 -27.20
CA TYR A 246 -6.64 -13.55 -27.69
C TYR A 246 -7.34 -14.53 -26.75
N LEU A 247 -6.98 -14.52 -25.46
CA LEU A 247 -7.55 -15.44 -24.47
C LEU A 247 -9.04 -15.18 -24.24
N VAL A 248 -9.45 -13.92 -24.18
CA VAL A 248 -10.87 -13.54 -24.03
C VAL A 248 -11.69 -14.01 -25.24
N THR A 249 -11.20 -13.78 -26.47
CA THR A 249 -11.89 -14.18 -27.69
C THR A 249 -11.96 -15.70 -27.81
N LEU A 250 -10.88 -16.41 -27.51
CA LEU A 250 -10.83 -17.88 -27.54
C LEU A 250 -11.81 -18.50 -26.54
N ALA A 251 -11.94 -17.96 -25.34
CA ALA A 251 -12.90 -18.42 -24.35
C ALA A 251 -14.34 -18.14 -24.80
N ALA A 252 -14.62 -16.95 -25.35
CA ALA A 252 -15.94 -16.61 -25.86
C ALA A 252 -16.38 -17.53 -27.00
N GLN A 253 -15.48 -17.91 -27.92
CA GLN A 253 -15.76 -18.90 -28.98
C GLN A 253 -16.15 -20.28 -28.44
N ARG A 254 -15.70 -20.60 -27.21
CA ARG A 254 -16.02 -21.85 -26.50
C ARG A 254 -17.21 -21.72 -25.56
N GLY A 255 -17.93 -20.59 -25.58
CA GLY A 255 -19.07 -20.32 -24.71
C GLY A 255 -18.73 -20.06 -23.25
N HIS A 256 -17.48 -19.69 -22.95
CA HIS A 256 -16.99 -19.40 -21.60
C HIS A 256 -16.54 -17.95 -21.45
N SER A 257 -16.68 -17.40 -20.23
CA SER A 257 -16.02 -16.17 -19.83
C SER A 257 -14.60 -16.46 -19.36
N TYR A 258 -13.61 -15.79 -19.95
CA TYR A 258 -12.24 -15.87 -19.45
C TYR A 258 -12.04 -14.85 -18.33
N PHE A 259 -11.60 -15.34 -17.19
CA PHE A 259 -11.17 -14.54 -16.07
C PHE A 259 -9.95 -15.23 -15.44
N SER A 260 -8.79 -14.58 -15.44
CA SER A 260 -7.58 -15.17 -14.87
C SER A 260 -7.61 -15.12 -13.35
N GLN A 261 -6.78 -15.93 -12.71
CA GLN A 261 -6.62 -15.89 -11.25
C GLN A 261 -6.11 -14.52 -10.78
N SER A 262 -5.23 -13.89 -11.54
CA SER A 262 -4.73 -12.54 -11.29
C SER A 262 -5.84 -11.50 -11.36
N GLU A 263 -6.68 -11.54 -12.40
CA GLU A 263 -7.83 -10.63 -12.51
C GLU A 263 -8.76 -10.77 -11.30
N PHE A 264 -8.97 -11.98 -10.81
CA PHE A 264 -9.77 -12.24 -9.61
C PHE A 264 -9.13 -11.63 -8.36
N GLY A 265 -7.84 -11.87 -8.15
CA GLY A 265 -7.09 -11.31 -7.03
C GLY A 265 -7.08 -9.79 -7.02
N MET A 266 -6.79 -9.18 -8.18
CA MET A 266 -6.77 -7.72 -8.31
C MET A 266 -8.16 -7.10 -8.12
N LYS A 267 -9.22 -7.76 -8.58
CA LYS A 267 -10.60 -7.34 -8.32
C LYS A 267 -10.94 -7.38 -6.84
N ALA A 268 -10.60 -8.48 -6.15
CA ALA A 268 -10.85 -8.64 -4.73
C ALA A 268 -10.06 -7.59 -3.92
N LEU A 269 -8.80 -7.34 -4.25
CA LEU A 269 -7.96 -6.33 -3.61
C LEU A 269 -8.57 -4.92 -3.72
N ALA A 270 -9.06 -4.54 -4.91
CA ALA A 270 -9.72 -3.25 -5.11
C ALA A 270 -11.03 -3.17 -4.30
N GLN A 271 -11.86 -4.21 -4.31
CA GLN A 271 -13.14 -4.25 -3.60
C GLN A 271 -12.96 -4.15 -2.08
N GLU A 272 -12.02 -4.92 -1.50
CA GLU A 272 -11.73 -4.91 -0.06
C GLU A 272 -11.22 -3.54 0.42
N THR A 273 -10.51 -2.82 -0.42
CA THR A 273 -9.97 -1.49 -0.11
C THR A 273 -10.92 -0.34 -0.49
N GLY A 274 -12.12 -0.65 -1.04
CA GLY A 274 -13.13 0.35 -1.40
C GLY A 274 -12.87 1.07 -2.72
N ALA A 275 -11.94 0.59 -3.53
CA ALA A 275 -11.62 1.12 -4.84
C ALA A 275 -12.31 0.33 -5.98
N ARG A 276 -11.90 0.57 -7.22
CA ARG A 276 -12.41 -0.10 -8.43
C ARG A 276 -11.30 -0.84 -9.16
N SER A 277 -11.68 -1.92 -9.83
CA SER A 277 -10.84 -2.64 -10.78
C SER A 277 -11.34 -2.41 -12.20
N PHE A 278 -10.40 -2.29 -13.13
CA PHE A 278 -10.63 -2.09 -14.56
C PHE A 278 -9.92 -3.17 -15.35
N PHE A 279 -10.58 -3.66 -16.41
CA PHE A 279 -10.08 -4.78 -17.21
C PHE A 279 -10.12 -4.43 -18.71
N PRO A 280 -9.36 -3.41 -19.15
CA PRO A 280 -9.36 -3.01 -20.54
C PRO A 280 -8.81 -4.11 -21.45
N MET A 281 -9.43 -4.29 -22.61
CA MET A 281 -8.93 -5.14 -23.68
C MET A 281 -8.09 -4.35 -24.69
N ASP A 282 -8.24 -3.03 -24.68
CA ASP A 282 -7.44 -2.12 -25.47
C ASP A 282 -6.72 -1.10 -24.60
N ILE A 283 -5.44 -0.94 -24.85
CA ILE A 283 -4.62 0.04 -24.16
C ILE A 283 -5.08 1.48 -24.43
N ALA A 284 -5.80 1.71 -25.53
CA ALA A 284 -6.41 3.00 -25.85
C ALA A 284 -7.51 3.40 -24.85
N GLU A 285 -8.02 2.47 -24.04
CA GLU A 285 -8.99 2.74 -22.97
C GLU A 285 -8.36 3.41 -21.74
N LEU A 286 -7.02 3.33 -21.57
CA LEU A 286 -6.32 3.82 -20.38
C LEU A 286 -6.59 5.29 -20.05
N PRO A 287 -6.58 6.24 -21.00
CA PRO A 287 -6.87 7.64 -20.68
C PRO A 287 -8.25 7.83 -20.04
N GLY A 288 -9.28 7.14 -20.54
CA GLY A 288 -10.64 7.17 -19.99
C GLY A 288 -10.72 6.55 -18.60
N ILE A 289 -9.99 5.45 -18.36
CA ILE A 289 -9.89 4.79 -17.05
C ILE A 289 -9.23 5.73 -16.04
N TYR A 290 -8.10 6.34 -16.41
CA TYR A 290 -7.42 7.29 -15.53
C TYR A 290 -8.28 8.52 -15.23
N SER A 291 -9.05 9.02 -16.23
CA SER A 291 -10.02 10.10 -16.01
C SER A 291 -11.09 9.70 -14.97
N THR A 292 -11.64 8.50 -15.11
CA THR A 292 -12.63 7.96 -14.16
C THR A 292 -12.05 7.85 -12.73
N ILE A 293 -10.80 7.38 -12.60
CA ILE A 293 -10.12 7.29 -11.30
C ILE A 293 -9.90 8.71 -10.74
N ALA A 294 -9.48 9.65 -11.56
CA ALA A 294 -9.26 11.04 -11.14
C ALA A 294 -10.55 11.70 -10.64
N GLU A 295 -11.65 11.56 -11.38
CA GLU A 295 -12.97 12.07 -10.98
C GLU A 295 -13.41 11.46 -9.65
N GLU A 296 -13.25 10.15 -9.48
CA GLU A 296 -13.59 9.48 -8.24
C GLU A 296 -12.73 9.98 -7.07
N LEU A 297 -11.41 10.03 -7.24
CA LEU A 297 -10.50 10.57 -6.23
C LEU A 297 -10.81 12.04 -5.90
N ALA A 298 -11.29 12.80 -6.86
CA ALA A 298 -11.66 14.21 -6.68
C ALA A 298 -12.95 14.42 -5.89
N THR A 299 -13.85 13.43 -5.86
CA THR A 299 -15.20 13.52 -5.28
C THR A 299 -15.40 12.69 -4.01
N GLN A 300 -14.37 11.95 -3.56
CA GLN A 300 -14.43 11.17 -2.33
C GLN A 300 -14.59 12.03 -1.10
N TYR A 301 -15.42 11.54 -0.18
CA TYR A 301 -15.51 12.05 1.19
C TYR A 301 -14.53 11.31 2.09
N ALA A 302 -13.77 12.04 2.89
CA ALA A 302 -12.93 11.49 3.95
C ALA A 302 -13.72 11.53 5.27
N ILE A 303 -14.00 10.36 5.83
CA ILE A 303 -14.77 10.24 7.08
C ILE A 303 -13.88 9.54 8.10
N GLY A 304 -13.87 10.06 9.34
CA GLY A 304 -13.17 9.44 10.45
C GLY A 304 -14.11 9.22 11.64
N TYR A 305 -13.95 8.10 12.32
CA TYR A 305 -14.64 7.81 13.57
C TYR A 305 -13.73 7.05 14.53
N SER A 306 -14.00 7.17 15.83
CA SER A 306 -13.37 6.34 16.85
C SER A 306 -14.26 5.15 17.12
N SER A 307 -13.73 3.93 16.96
CA SER A 307 -14.52 2.71 17.17
C SER A 307 -15.08 2.66 18.61
N LYS A 308 -16.37 2.40 18.73
CA LYS A 308 -17.05 2.11 20.02
C LYS A 308 -16.67 0.72 20.57
N ASN A 309 -15.99 -0.11 19.78
CA ASN A 309 -15.48 -1.40 20.23
C ASN A 309 -14.04 -1.24 20.72
N PRO A 310 -13.77 -1.30 22.02
CA PRO A 310 -12.43 -1.07 22.59
C PRO A 310 -11.47 -2.25 22.44
N ARG A 311 -11.90 -3.38 21.87
CA ARG A 311 -11.07 -4.59 21.78
C ARG A 311 -9.94 -4.38 20.76
N GLN A 312 -8.71 -4.62 21.18
CA GLN A 312 -7.52 -4.63 20.33
C GLN A 312 -7.09 -6.10 20.09
N ASP A 313 -7.94 -6.85 19.42
CA ASP A 313 -7.84 -8.31 19.27
C ASP A 313 -7.31 -8.73 17.88
N GLY A 314 -7.11 -7.78 16.96
CA GLY A 314 -6.74 -8.06 15.59
C GLY A 314 -7.88 -8.63 14.74
N ALA A 315 -9.11 -8.65 15.26
CA ALA A 315 -10.25 -9.18 14.54
C ALA A 315 -10.65 -8.25 13.38
N TYR A 316 -11.22 -8.84 12.33
CA TYR A 316 -11.80 -8.08 11.23
C TYR A 316 -13.10 -7.42 11.67
N ARG A 317 -13.25 -6.14 11.36
CA ARG A 317 -14.44 -5.33 11.65
C ARG A 317 -15.06 -4.86 10.35
N ARG A 318 -16.31 -5.24 10.15
CA ARG A 318 -17.07 -4.87 8.96
C ARG A 318 -17.54 -3.44 9.07
N VAL A 319 -17.37 -2.65 8.00
CA VAL A 319 -17.84 -1.26 7.94
C VAL A 319 -18.89 -1.12 6.86
N ILE A 320 -19.97 -0.41 7.19
CA ILE A 320 -21.02 -0.03 6.24
C ILE A 320 -21.28 1.46 6.41
N VAL A 321 -21.31 2.18 5.30
CA VAL A 321 -21.73 3.58 5.25
C VAL A 321 -23.03 3.68 4.48
N ARG A 322 -23.97 4.44 4.97
CA ARG A 322 -25.26 4.71 4.31
C ARG A 322 -25.50 6.22 4.25
N ILE A 323 -26.24 6.65 3.25
CA ILE A 323 -26.78 8.02 3.20
C ILE A 323 -28.20 7.97 3.75
N ALA A 324 -28.47 8.83 4.73
CA ALA A 324 -29.79 8.93 5.35
C ALA A 324 -30.80 9.55 4.37
N ASP A 325 -32.02 9.05 4.40
CA ASP A 325 -33.20 9.61 3.74
C ASP A 325 -33.13 9.91 2.23
N ARG A 326 -32.19 9.25 1.51
CA ARG A 326 -32.03 9.41 0.06
C ARG A 326 -32.05 8.07 -0.67
N PRO A 327 -33.24 7.55 -1.05
CA PRO A 327 -33.34 6.30 -1.81
C PRO A 327 -32.66 6.44 -3.17
N GLY A 328 -32.00 5.35 -3.63
CA GLY A 328 -31.28 5.32 -4.91
C GLY A 328 -29.81 5.75 -4.84
N ILE A 329 -29.38 6.36 -3.72
CA ILE A 329 -27.97 6.69 -3.50
C ILE A 329 -27.19 5.46 -3.01
N LYS A 330 -26.04 5.22 -3.63
CA LYS A 330 -25.11 4.14 -3.29
C LYS A 330 -23.83 4.69 -2.71
N THR A 331 -23.31 4.02 -1.71
CA THR A 331 -22.00 4.33 -1.14
C THR A 331 -21.02 3.19 -1.40
N ARG A 332 -19.78 3.52 -1.59
CA ARG A 332 -18.67 2.56 -1.66
C ARG A 332 -17.51 3.05 -0.81
N THR A 333 -17.05 2.18 0.06
CA THR A 333 -15.88 2.34 0.92
C THR A 333 -15.24 0.97 1.14
N ARG A 334 -14.14 0.88 1.85
CA ARG A 334 -13.57 -0.41 2.24
C ARG A 334 -14.61 -1.26 2.99
N ALA A 335 -14.58 -2.58 2.75
CA ALA A 335 -15.54 -3.50 3.36
C ALA A 335 -15.38 -3.62 4.89
N GLY A 336 -14.19 -3.33 5.39
CA GLY A 336 -13.84 -3.37 6.80
C GLY A 336 -12.35 -3.12 7.03
N TYR A 337 -11.88 -3.46 8.22
CA TYR A 337 -10.48 -3.34 8.60
C TYR A 337 -10.10 -4.36 9.68
N LEU A 338 -8.81 -4.65 9.81
CA LEU A 338 -8.30 -5.42 10.93
C LEU A 338 -8.00 -4.49 12.11
N ALA A 339 -8.64 -4.74 13.25
CA ALA A 339 -8.40 -3.97 14.47
C ALA A 339 -6.92 -4.09 14.90
N ALA A 340 -6.42 -3.06 15.60
CA ALA A 340 -5.08 -3.13 16.16
C ALA A 340 -4.93 -4.32 17.12
N ARG A 341 -3.74 -4.90 17.21
CA ARG A 341 -3.41 -5.90 18.24
C ARG A 341 -2.73 -5.21 19.41
N SER A 342 -3.19 -5.46 20.63
CA SER A 342 -2.50 -5.01 21.83
C SER A 342 -1.11 -5.66 21.91
N ALA A 343 -0.08 -4.86 22.10
CA ALA A 343 1.31 -5.33 22.23
C ALA A 343 1.52 -6.28 23.44
N ALA A 344 0.63 -6.28 24.42
CA ALA A 344 0.73 -7.12 25.62
C ALA A 344 0.56 -8.63 25.37
N ARG A 345 0.02 -9.05 24.20
CA ARG A 345 -0.15 -10.49 23.89
C ARG A 345 1.00 -11.10 23.09
N ALA A 346 1.92 -10.32 22.55
CA ALA A 346 3.07 -10.82 21.80
C ALA A 346 4.20 -11.39 22.72
N ALA A 347 4.14 -11.15 24.03
CA ALA A 347 5.16 -11.59 24.99
C ALA A 347 4.93 -12.98 25.61
N VAL A 348 3.85 -13.69 25.26
CA VAL A 348 3.47 -14.97 25.89
C VAL A 348 3.67 -16.18 24.97
N THR A 349 4.13 -15.98 23.74
CA THR A 349 4.37 -17.08 22.80
C THR A 349 5.84 -17.14 22.33
N ASN A 350 6.75 -17.23 23.30
CA ASN A 350 8.13 -17.68 23.06
C ASN A 350 8.45 -18.80 24.07
#